data_a873a6feea99a0dab91108d01a5c3b3f
#
_entry.id   a873a6feea99a0dab91108d01a5c3b3f
#
_cell.length_a   1.000
_cell.length_b   1.000
_cell.length_c   1.000
_cell.angle_alpha   90.00
_cell.angle_beta   90.00
_cell.angle_gamma   90.00
#
_symmetry.space_group_name_H-M   'P 1'
#
loop_
_entity.id
_entity.type
_entity.pdbx_description
1 polymer ?
#
loop_
_entity_poly.entity_id
_entity_poly.type
_entity_poly.pdbx_seq_one_letter_code
_entity_poly.pdbx_strand_id
1 'polypeptide(L)'
;MNAPQYRLQDLARLVQGECKGQAALELFGLASLEQVQAGQIGFVNADKYLAQARTSQASALIVTPELLAQLPAEGNYLVVANPYLAFAILTHVFERKHNKTGIERTAQIHPSAIIADTAYIGHYVVIGERCVVGEHTVIQSHTKVDDGVEIGQHGFIDSHVTLTGGCQLGDRVRIHANTVIGSEGFGFAPYQGKWHRIAQLGSVKIGDDVRIGSNCSIDRGALDDTILEDGVIIDNLVQIAHNVKIGANTAIAAKCGIAGSTTIGKNCIFAGACGVVGHINIADGVKITGMSMVTKSISTPGSYSSGTMMLESSQWKKAAVRFKQLADVPLTQMMKKIDDIQTQIESLESTLKLRK
;
A
#
# COMPACT_ATOMS: atom_id res chain seq x y z
N MET A 1 -19.93 4.49 26.63
CA MET A 1 -20.52 5.27 25.53
C MET A 1 -21.15 4.25 24.59
N ASN A 2 -22.46 4.38 24.32
CA ASN A 2 -23.14 3.50 23.36
C ASN A 2 -22.53 3.69 21.96
N ALA A 3 -22.29 2.60 21.25
CA ALA A 3 -21.85 2.67 19.85
C ALA A 3 -22.91 3.44 19.03
N PRO A 4 -22.51 4.21 18.02
CA PRO A 4 -23.48 4.89 17.16
C PRO A 4 -24.36 3.86 16.47
N GLN A 5 -25.67 4.13 16.43
CA GLN A 5 -26.67 3.26 15.79
C GLN A 5 -27.12 3.88 14.48
N TYR A 6 -27.23 3.06 13.44
CA TYR A 6 -27.65 3.48 12.11
C TYR A 6 -28.77 2.55 11.61
N ARG A 7 -29.77 3.11 10.94
CA ARG A 7 -30.83 2.30 10.31
C ARG A 7 -30.31 1.64 9.03
N LEU A 8 -30.74 0.42 8.76
CA LEU A 8 -30.33 -0.32 7.56
C LEU A 8 -30.59 0.48 6.27
N GLN A 9 -31.73 1.17 6.15
CA GLN A 9 -32.04 2.03 5.01
C GLN A 9 -31.05 3.19 4.84
N ASP A 10 -30.55 3.75 5.93
CA ASP A 10 -29.63 4.89 5.87
C ASP A 10 -28.23 4.41 5.46
N LEU A 11 -27.81 3.25 5.94
CA LEU A 11 -26.59 2.58 5.45
C LEU A 11 -26.70 2.21 3.95
N ALA A 12 -27.86 1.73 3.52
CA ALA A 12 -28.10 1.42 2.11
C ALA A 12 -27.97 2.66 1.21
N ARG A 13 -28.52 3.81 1.63
CA ARG A 13 -28.38 5.08 0.90
C ARG A 13 -26.92 5.52 0.76
N LEU A 14 -26.14 5.39 1.84
CA LEU A 14 -24.72 5.77 1.82
C LEU A 14 -23.91 5.01 0.80
N VAL A 15 -24.22 3.73 0.57
CA VAL A 15 -23.50 2.87 -0.38
C VAL A 15 -24.24 2.72 -1.73
N GLN A 16 -25.28 3.54 -1.97
CA GLN A 16 -26.12 3.50 -3.18
C GLN A 16 -26.72 2.09 -3.44
N GLY A 17 -27.07 1.41 -2.36
CA GLY A 17 -27.64 0.07 -2.36
C GLY A 17 -29.15 0.06 -2.12
N GLU A 18 -29.76 -1.10 -2.28
CA GLU A 18 -31.16 -1.37 -1.98
C GLU A 18 -31.29 -2.04 -0.61
N CYS A 19 -32.27 -1.58 0.20
CA CYS A 19 -32.61 -2.20 1.47
C CYS A 19 -33.73 -3.22 1.26
N LYS A 20 -33.51 -4.49 1.62
CA LYS A 20 -34.54 -5.55 1.68
C LYS A 20 -34.77 -5.93 3.14
N GLY A 21 -36.04 -6.18 3.50
CA GLY A 21 -36.44 -6.50 4.86
C GLY A 21 -36.78 -5.26 5.70
N GLN A 22 -36.42 -5.22 6.97
CA GLN A 22 -36.77 -4.17 7.93
C GLN A 22 -35.93 -2.92 7.74
N ALA A 23 -36.45 -1.94 7.01
CA ALA A 23 -35.74 -0.70 6.69
C ALA A 23 -35.29 0.10 7.95
N ALA A 24 -36.09 0.06 9.02
CA ALA A 24 -35.82 0.74 10.30
C ALA A 24 -34.93 -0.08 11.25
N LEU A 25 -34.42 -1.25 10.84
CA LEU A 25 -33.52 -2.08 11.67
C LEU A 25 -32.28 -1.28 12.09
N GLU A 26 -32.06 -1.18 13.39
CA GLU A 26 -30.91 -0.47 13.96
C GLU A 26 -29.69 -1.38 14.05
N LEU A 27 -28.57 -0.90 13.56
CA LEU A 27 -27.28 -1.59 13.51
C LEU A 27 -26.21 -0.74 14.19
N PHE A 28 -25.37 -1.37 15.01
CA PHE A 28 -24.33 -0.69 15.79
C PHE A 28 -22.90 -1.11 15.43
N GLY A 29 -22.72 -1.95 14.42
CA GLY A 29 -21.39 -2.39 14.02
C GLY A 29 -21.37 -3.33 12.84
N LEU A 30 -20.14 -3.58 12.38
CA LEU A 30 -19.78 -4.55 11.35
C LEU A 30 -18.99 -5.68 12.00
N ALA A 31 -19.17 -6.92 11.50
CA ALA A 31 -18.35 -8.04 11.92
C ALA A 31 -18.21 -9.09 10.80
N SER A 32 -17.20 -9.96 10.95
CA SER A 32 -17.05 -11.13 10.07
C SER A 32 -18.22 -12.09 10.28
N LEU A 33 -18.56 -12.89 9.25
CA LEU A 33 -19.64 -13.89 9.36
C LEU A 33 -19.46 -14.88 10.51
N GLU A 34 -18.22 -15.12 10.94
CA GLU A 34 -17.89 -16.05 12.03
C GLU A 34 -18.19 -15.47 13.42
N GLN A 35 -18.10 -14.16 13.57
CA GLN A 35 -18.18 -13.49 14.87
C GLN A 35 -19.35 -12.50 14.97
N VAL A 36 -20.11 -12.32 13.91
CA VAL A 36 -21.23 -11.38 13.87
C VAL A 36 -22.31 -11.77 14.85
N GLN A 37 -22.82 -10.77 15.55
CA GLN A 37 -23.88 -10.91 16.56
C GLN A 37 -25.12 -10.10 16.17
N ALA A 38 -26.21 -10.32 16.92
CA ALA A 38 -27.42 -9.51 16.78
C ALA A 38 -27.11 -8.00 16.90
N GLY A 39 -27.71 -7.20 16.04
CA GLY A 39 -27.44 -5.75 15.92
C GLY A 39 -26.23 -5.39 15.06
N GLN A 40 -25.56 -6.37 14.46
CA GLN A 40 -24.42 -6.12 13.54
C GLN A 40 -24.76 -6.56 12.11
N ILE A 41 -24.03 -5.97 11.15
CA ILE A 41 -24.10 -6.30 9.74
C ILE A 41 -22.83 -7.05 9.29
N GLY A 42 -23.02 -8.19 8.62
CA GLY A 42 -21.96 -8.94 7.96
C GLY A 42 -21.93 -8.68 6.45
N PHE A 43 -20.96 -9.22 5.73
CA PHE A 43 -20.93 -9.14 4.27
C PHE A 43 -20.58 -10.48 3.62
N VAL A 44 -21.15 -10.71 2.43
CA VAL A 44 -20.94 -11.92 1.62
C VAL A 44 -20.52 -11.46 0.21
N ASN A 45 -19.32 -11.83 -0.20
CA ASN A 45 -18.76 -11.42 -1.50
C ASN A 45 -18.49 -12.59 -2.46
N ALA A 46 -18.80 -13.83 -2.08
CA ALA A 46 -18.60 -15.02 -2.90
C ALA A 46 -19.47 -16.19 -2.41
N ASP A 47 -19.82 -17.11 -3.34
CA ASP A 47 -20.66 -18.29 -3.08
C ASP A 47 -20.14 -19.19 -1.97
N LYS A 48 -18.83 -19.31 -1.83
CA LYS A 48 -18.19 -20.12 -0.76
C LYS A 48 -18.60 -19.73 0.65
N TYR A 49 -19.09 -18.49 0.85
CA TYR A 49 -19.53 -18.00 2.16
C TYR A 49 -21.04 -18.13 2.41
N LEU A 50 -21.83 -18.62 1.44
CA LEU A 50 -23.28 -18.75 1.57
C LEU A 50 -23.71 -19.69 2.69
N ALA A 51 -23.02 -20.81 2.84
CA ALA A 51 -23.31 -21.75 3.93
C ALA A 51 -23.18 -21.10 5.31
N GLN A 52 -22.11 -20.32 5.50
CA GLN A 52 -21.86 -19.57 6.72
C GLN A 52 -22.86 -18.42 6.92
N ALA A 53 -23.19 -17.71 5.85
CA ALA A 53 -24.17 -16.62 5.87
C ALA A 53 -25.55 -17.08 6.34
N ARG A 54 -26.00 -18.27 5.90
CA ARG A 54 -27.29 -18.86 6.30
C ARG A 54 -27.38 -19.22 7.78
N THR A 55 -26.26 -19.48 8.43
CA THR A 55 -26.17 -19.85 9.85
C THR A 55 -25.67 -18.72 10.74
N SER A 56 -25.31 -17.59 10.15
CA SER A 56 -24.78 -16.45 10.90
C SER A 56 -25.87 -15.80 11.77
N GLN A 57 -25.44 -15.15 12.85
CA GLN A 57 -26.32 -14.36 13.73
C GLN A 57 -26.42 -12.88 13.31
N ALA A 58 -25.98 -12.57 12.09
CA ALA A 58 -26.05 -11.21 11.55
C ALA A 58 -27.51 -10.69 11.53
N SER A 59 -27.73 -9.50 12.04
CA SER A 59 -29.03 -8.85 11.89
C SER A 59 -29.31 -8.39 10.47
N ALA A 60 -28.25 -8.15 9.67
CA ALA A 60 -28.33 -7.86 8.24
C ALA A 60 -27.07 -8.36 7.51
N LEU A 61 -27.17 -8.59 6.20
CA LEU A 61 -26.04 -8.96 5.36
C LEU A 61 -25.92 -8.02 4.14
N ILE A 62 -24.69 -7.64 3.81
CA ILE A 62 -24.35 -6.95 2.55
C ILE A 62 -24.11 -8.02 1.50
N VAL A 63 -24.85 -7.98 0.39
CA VAL A 63 -24.84 -9.02 -0.64
C VAL A 63 -24.97 -8.43 -2.05
N THR A 64 -24.64 -9.22 -3.08
CA THR A 64 -25.04 -8.92 -4.46
C THR A 64 -26.46 -9.43 -4.76
N PRO A 65 -27.12 -8.97 -5.84
CA PRO A 65 -28.41 -9.52 -6.27
C PRO A 65 -28.38 -11.04 -6.52
N GLU A 66 -27.28 -11.56 -7.09
CA GLU A 66 -27.10 -12.99 -7.38
C GLU A 66 -26.97 -13.83 -6.12
N LEU A 67 -26.25 -13.32 -5.10
CA LEU A 67 -26.11 -14.00 -3.81
C LEU A 67 -27.41 -13.94 -3.00
N LEU A 68 -28.16 -12.82 -3.12
CA LEU A 68 -29.46 -12.69 -2.45
C LEU A 68 -30.44 -13.78 -2.87
N ALA A 69 -30.47 -14.13 -4.16
CA ALA A 69 -31.36 -15.19 -4.69
C ALA A 69 -31.13 -16.57 -4.05
N GLN A 70 -29.99 -16.76 -3.39
CA GLN A 70 -29.59 -18.02 -2.75
C GLN A 70 -29.72 -17.96 -1.20
N LEU A 71 -30.20 -16.85 -0.66
CA LEU A 71 -30.38 -16.63 0.78
C LEU A 71 -31.87 -16.67 1.16
N PRO A 72 -32.21 -16.86 2.45
CA PRO A 72 -33.61 -16.84 2.90
C PRO A 72 -34.33 -15.54 2.56
N ALA A 73 -35.58 -15.63 2.10
CA ALA A 73 -36.37 -14.45 1.73
C ALA A 73 -36.73 -13.55 2.91
N GLU A 74 -36.78 -14.08 4.13
CA GLU A 74 -37.18 -13.38 5.37
C GLU A 74 -36.00 -12.67 6.06
N GLY A 75 -34.83 -12.55 5.42
CA GLY A 75 -33.67 -11.88 5.97
C GLY A 75 -33.68 -10.35 5.78
N ASN A 76 -32.75 -9.68 6.43
CA ASN A 76 -32.47 -8.26 6.20
C ASN A 76 -31.20 -8.13 5.36
N TYR A 77 -31.30 -7.44 4.24
CA TYR A 77 -30.19 -7.36 3.29
C TYR A 77 -29.96 -5.93 2.82
N LEU A 78 -28.68 -5.60 2.67
CA LEU A 78 -28.20 -4.45 1.95
C LEU A 78 -27.65 -4.93 0.63
N VAL A 79 -28.40 -4.70 -0.47
CA VAL A 79 -28.07 -5.24 -1.77
C VAL A 79 -27.29 -4.23 -2.58
N VAL A 80 -26.12 -4.60 -3.05
CA VAL A 80 -25.18 -3.73 -3.78
C VAL A 80 -24.45 -4.49 -4.89
N ALA A 81 -23.97 -3.78 -5.88
CA ALA A 81 -23.17 -4.39 -6.96
C ALA A 81 -21.79 -4.88 -6.45
N ASN A 82 -21.20 -4.20 -5.47
CA ASN A 82 -19.90 -4.55 -4.91
C ASN A 82 -19.96 -4.56 -3.36
N PRO A 83 -20.22 -5.71 -2.74
CA PRO A 83 -20.28 -5.85 -1.27
C PRO A 83 -18.98 -5.46 -0.56
N TYR A 84 -17.81 -5.69 -1.18
CA TYR A 84 -16.54 -5.35 -0.58
C TYR A 84 -16.31 -3.84 -0.52
N LEU A 85 -16.70 -3.11 -1.56
CA LEU A 85 -16.67 -1.64 -1.54
C LEU A 85 -17.66 -1.08 -0.52
N ALA A 86 -18.89 -1.61 -0.48
CA ALA A 86 -19.88 -1.20 0.51
C ALA A 86 -19.38 -1.44 1.94
N PHE A 87 -18.78 -2.59 2.20
CA PHE A 87 -18.14 -2.89 3.47
C PHE A 87 -17.06 -1.85 3.81
N ALA A 88 -16.16 -1.54 2.87
CA ALA A 88 -15.11 -0.54 3.08
C ALA A 88 -15.69 0.84 3.45
N ILE A 89 -16.73 1.31 2.73
CA ILE A 89 -17.40 2.58 3.03
C ILE A 89 -18.04 2.55 4.42
N LEU A 90 -18.73 1.47 4.76
CA LEU A 90 -19.43 1.35 6.04
C LEU A 90 -18.46 1.22 7.22
N THR A 91 -17.26 0.69 7.05
CA THR A 91 -16.26 0.70 8.13
C THR A 91 -15.96 2.11 8.63
N HIS A 92 -15.95 3.11 7.75
CA HIS A 92 -15.77 4.52 8.14
C HIS A 92 -16.95 5.13 8.89
N VAL A 93 -18.16 4.57 8.72
CA VAL A 93 -19.35 5.00 9.48
C VAL A 93 -19.25 4.58 10.94
N PHE A 94 -18.72 3.37 11.18
CA PHE A 94 -18.54 2.80 12.52
C PHE A 94 -17.15 3.10 13.13
N GLU A 95 -16.26 3.73 12.38
CA GLU A 95 -14.94 4.15 12.88
C GLU A 95 -15.09 5.19 13.99
N ARG A 96 -14.33 5.04 15.06
CA ARG A 96 -14.24 6.04 16.11
C ARG A 96 -13.55 7.29 15.57
N LYS A 97 -14.32 8.34 15.34
CA LYS A 97 -13.79 9.62 14.85
C LYS A 97 -13.04 10.34 15.96
N HIS A 98 -11.95 10.97 15.60
CA HIS A 98 -11.21 11.88 16.47
C HIS A 98 -11.94 13.25 16.42
N ASN A 99 -12.73 13.57 17.45
CA ASN A 99 -13.53 14.80 17.49
C ASN A 99 -12.90 15.88 18.38
N LYS A 100 -11.59 15.75 18.69
CA LYS A 100 -10.90 16.78 19.46
C LYS A 100 -10.41 17.90 18.54
N THR A 101 -10.47 19.12 19.03
CA THR A 101 -9.89 20.32 18.41
C THR A 101 -9.05 21.05 19.45
N GLY A 102 -8.20 21.96 19.01
CA GLY A 102 -7.39 22.79 19.89
C GLY A 102 -6.01 22.21 20.18
N ILE A 103 -5.26 22.92 20.99
CA ILE A 103 -3.84 22.67 21.27
C ILE A 103 -3.69 22.23 22.73
N GLU A 104 -3.11 21.06 22.94
CA GLU A 104 -2.84 20.55 24.30
C GLU A 104 -1.75 21.37 25.00
N ARG A 105 -1.90 21.57 26.31
CA ARG A 105 -1.06 22.48 27.09
C ARG A 105 0.43 22.15 27.10
N THR A 106 0.80 20.94 26.77
CA THR A 106 2.20 20.48 26.72
C THR A 106 2.80 20.52 25.31
N ALA A 107 2.05 20.93 24.31
CA ALA A 107 2.57 21.17 22.98
C ALA A 107 3.45 22.42 22.95
N GLN A 108 4.54 22.35 22.17
CA GLN A 108 5.46 23.46 21.94
C GLN A 108 5.35 23.89 20.49
N ILE A 109 4.82 25.08 20.26
CA ILE A 109 4.56 25.59 18.92
C ILE A 109 5.32 26.91 18.75
N HIS A 110 6.12 26.99 17.68
CA HIS A 110 6.82 28.23 17.38
C HIS A 110 5.82 29.34 17.03
N PRO A 111 6.01 30.59 17.49
CA PRO A 111 5.07 31.68 17.28
C PRO A 111 4.77 32.03 15.81
N SER A 112 5.66 31.67 14.88
CA SER A 112 5.48 31.89 13.45
C SER A 112 4.71 30.75 12.75
N ALA A 113 4.36 29.69 13.45
CA ALA A 113 3.55 28.60 12.87
C ALA A 113 2.07 29.04 12.78
N ILE A 114 1.41 28.64 11.70
CA ILE A 114 -0.01 28.89 11.44
C ILE A 114 -0.76 27.59 11.62
N ILE A 115 -1.59 27.53 12.66
CA ILE A 115 -2.40 26.35 12.99
C ILE A 115 -3.88 26.73 12.82
N ALA A 116 -4.62 25.98 12.03
CA ALA A 116 -6.06 26.20 11.87
C ALA A 116 -6.81 25.97 13.20
N ASP A 117 -7.81 26.78 13.50
CA ASP A 117 -8.59 26.71 14.76
C ASP A 117 -9.30 25.36 14.96
N THR A 118 -9.61 24.66 13.87
CA THR A 118 -10.26 23.34 13.86
C THR A 118 -9.27 22.18 13.98
N ALA A 119 -7.97 22.44 13.93
CA ALA A 119 -6.95 21.40 14.09
C ALA A 119 -6.83 20.93 15.54
N TYR A 120 -6.34 19.70 15.73
CA TYR A 120 -5.97 19.17 17.04
C TYR A 120 -4.47 18.91 17.12
N ILE A 121 -3.82 19.49 18.13
CA ILE A 121 -2.39 19.29 18.41
C ILE A 121 -2.27 18.59 19.78
N GLY A 122 -1.77 17.36 19.75
CA GLY A 122 -1.68 16.49 20.91
C GLY A 122 -0.57 16.87 21.91
N HIS A 123 -0.51 16.13 23.02
CA HIS A 123 0.47 16.35 24.06
C HIS A 123 1.91 16.14 23.54
N TYR A 124 2.83 17.02 23.98
CA TYR A 124 4.26 16.93 23.67
C TYR A 124 4.59 16.96 22.16
N VAL A 125 3.68 17.49 21.34
CA VAL A 125 3.96 17.80 19.95
C VAL A 125 4.88 19.02 19.90
N VAL A 126 5.90 18.97 19.03
CA VAL A 126 6.79 20.11 18.75
C VAL A 126 6.59 20.55 17.33
N ILE A 127 6.27 21.83 17.10
CA ILE A 127 6.08 22.43 15.77
C ILE A 127 7.07 23.60 15.61
N GLY A 128 7.90 23.52 14.59
CA GLY A 128 8.96 24.49 14.27
C GLY A 128 8.47 25.78 13.62
N GLU A 129 9.41 26.55 13.10
CA GLU A 129 9.17 27.85 12.49
C GLU A 129 8.41 27.73 11.16
N ARG A 130 7.51 28.67 10.87
CA ARG A 130 6.79 28.82 9.60
C ARG A 130 6.07 27.56 9.11
N CYS A 131 5.71 26.67 10.03
CA CYS A 131 4.86 25.53 9.72
C CYS A 131 3.43 25.97 9.46
N VAL A 132 2.73 25.24 8.61
CA VAL A 132 1.30 25.43 8.33
C VAL A 132 0.57 24.12 8.59
N VAL A 133 -0.52 24.16 9.39
CA VAL A 133 -1.39 23.02 9.65
C VAL A 133 -2.82 23.38 9.29
N GLY A 134 -3.36 22.65 8.30
CA GLY A 134 -4.69 22.89 7.73
C GLY A 134 -5.85 22.48 8.64
N GLU A 135 -7.06 22.84 8.20
CA GLU A 135 -8.29 22.61 8.94
C GLU A 135 -8.56 21.12 9.22
N HIS A 136 -9.12 20.83 10.40
CA HIS A 136 -9.49 19.48 10.83
C HIS A 136 -8.34 18.46 10.86
N THR A 137 -7.09 18.92 10.71
CA THR A 137 -5.91 18.05 10.81
C THR A 137 -5.62 17.70 12.27
N VAL A 138 -5.34 16.45 12.51
CA VAL A 138 -5.04 15.86 13.82
C VAL A 138 -3.57 15.46 13.88
N ILE A 139 -2.82 16.05 14.79
CA ILE A 139 -1.43 15.66 15.10
C ILE A 139 -1.41 15.04 16.49
N GLN A 140 -1.12 13.76 16.55
CA GLN A 140 -1.09 13.00 17.81
C GLN A 140 0.17 13.27 18.63
N SER A 141 0.12 12.85 19.89
CA SER A 141 1.16 13.13 20.89
C SER A 141 2.56 12.67 20.47
N HIS A 142 3.58 13.43 20.92
CA HIS A 142 5.00 13.14 20.69
C HIS A 142 5.45 13.22 19.22
N THR A 143 4.68 13.81 18.35
CA THR A 143 5.05 14.06 16.95
C THR A 143 5.93 15.30 16.86
N LYS A 144 6.97 15.24 16.03
CA LYS A 144 7.87 16.36 15.73
C LYS A 144 7.62 16.84 14.30
N VAL A 145 7.40 18.13 14.17
CA VAL A 145 7.25 18.85 12.89
C VAL A 145 8.33 19.91 12.83
N ASP A 146 9.34 19.71 11.97
CA ASP A 146 10.44 20.67 11.80
C ASP A 146 10.00 21.90 10.99
N ASP A 147 10.91 22.88 10.85
CA ASP A 147 10.65 24.18 10.24
C ASP A 147 10.15 24.08 8.80
N GLY A 148 9.20 24.94 8.45
CA GLY A 148 8.68 25.08 7.09
C GLY A 148 7.89 23.89 6.55
N VAL A 149 7.41 22.99 7.42
CA VAL A 149 6.54 21.89 7.02
C VAL A 149 5.12 22.42 6.78
N GLU A 150 4.51 21.99 5.69
CA GLU A 150 3.13 22.30 5.34
C GLU A 150 2.28 21.03 5.37
N ILE A 151 1.16 21.05 6.09
CA ILE A 151 0.21 19.94 6.20
C ILE A 151 -1.16 20.45 5.80
N GLY A 152 -1.76 19.83 4.79
CA GLY A 152 -3.10 20.14 4.30
C GLY A 152 -4.20 19.87 5.33
N GLN A 153 -5.44 19.98 4.89
CA GLN A 153 -6.63 19.78 5.74
C GLN A 153 -6.99 18.29 5.89
N HIS A 154 -7.74 17.99 6.98
CA HIS A 154 -8.22 16.63 7.28
C HIS A 154 -7.12 15.57 7.40
N GLY A 155 -5.86 15.97 7.62
CA GLY A 155 -4.73 15.10 7.85
C GLY A 155 -4.83 14.34 9.19
N PHE A 156 -4.24 13.16 9.26
CA PHE A 156 -4.07 12.42 10.50
C PHE A 156 -2.62 11.95 10.64
N ILE A 157 -1.88 12.61 11.52
CA ILE A 157 -0.48 12.32 11.83
C ILE A 157 -0.45 11.65 13.20
N ASP A 158 -0.13 10.37 13.22
CA ASP A 158 -0.15 9.54 14.42
C ASP A 158 1.05 9.85 15.34
N SER A 159 1.04 9.24 16.52
CA SER A 159 2.06 9.49 17.55
C SER A 159 3.47 9.12 17.10
N HIS A 160 4.46 9.89 17.58
CA HIS A 160 5.87 9.65 17.29
C HIS A 160 6.27 9.74 15.80
N VAL A 161 5.49 10.39 14.98
CA VAL A 161 5.87 10.72 13.60
C VAL A 161 6.88 11.87 13.62
N THR A 162 7.86 11.83 12.73
CA THR A 162 8.78 12.94 12.48
C THR A 162 8.61 13.44 11.06
N LEU A 163 8.29 14.72 10.91
CA LEU A 163 8.28 15.43 9.63
C LEU A 163 9.47 16.39 9.62
N THR A 164 10.43 16.15 8.74
CA THR A 164 11.65 17.00 8.67
C THR A 164 11.40 18.24 7.82
N GLY A 165 12.25 19.24 7.97
CA GLY A 165 12.03 20.57 7.43
C GLY A 165 11.76 20.63 5.93
N GLY A 166 10.77 21.44 5.57
CA GLY A 166 10.35 21.71 4.20
C GLY A 166 9.47 20.65 3.55
N CYS A 167 9.07 19.60 4.26
CA CYS A 167 8.13 18.59 3.73
C CYS A 167 6.74 19.21 3.48
N GLN A 168 6.10 18.82 2.37
CA GLN A 168 4.77 19.25 1.98
C GLN A 168 3.82 18.06 1.90
N LEU A 169 2.73 18.11 2.63
CA LEU A 169 1.68 17.10 2.68
C LEU A 169 0.38 17.72 2.20
N GLY A 170 -0.26 17.06 1.25
CA GLY A 170 -1.60 17.43 0.75
C GLY A 170 -2.72 17.18 1.77
N ASP A 171 -3.94 17.16 1.27
CA ASP A 171 -5.15 16.97 2.06
C ASP A 171 -5.40 15.48 2.37
N ARG A 172 -6.05 15.19 3.51
CA ARG A 172 -6.47 13.83 3.92
C ARG A 172 -5.33 12.81 4.00
N VAL A 173 -4.09 13.28 4.14
CA VAL A 173 -2.91 12.41 4.33
C VAL A 173 -2.99 11.73 5.69
N ARG A 174 -2.73 10.42 5.73
CA ARG A 174 -2.62 9.65 6.98
C ARG A 174 -1.25 9.03 7.12
N ILE A 175 -0.56 9.33 8.22
CA ILE A 175 0.76 8.78 8.55
C ILE A 175 0.68 8.09 9.90
N HIS A 176 1.00 6.80 9.91
CA HIS A 176 0.95 6.00 11.13
C HIS A 176 2.25 6.11 11.96
N ALA A 177 2.13 5.66 13.21
CA ALA A 177 3.13 5.88 14.25
C ALA A 177 4.56 5.46 13.88
N ASN A 178 5.54 6.19 14.41
CA ASN A 178 6.98 5.97 14.26
C ASN A 178 7.51 6.11 12.82
N THR A 179 6.76 6.71 11.91
CA THR A 179 7.20 6.98 10.54
C THR A 179 7.99 8.28 10.46
N VAL A 180 9.05 8.29 9.67
CA VAL A 180 9.88 9.46 9.40
C VAL A 180 9.72 9.90 7.94
N ILE A 181 9.35 11.15 7.73
CA ILE A 181 9.25 11.78 6.41
C ILE A 181 10.36 12.81 6.28
N GLY A 182 11.20 12.65 5.25
CA GLY A 182 12.28 13.57 4.89
C GLY A 182 13.60 13.29 5.57
N SER A 183 13.85 12.08 6.08
CA SER A 183 15.18 11.66 6.53
C SER A 183 16.22 11.85 5.43
N GLU A 184 17.50 12.03 5.81
CA GLU A 184 18.57 12.12 4.82
C GLU A 184 18.71 10.82 4.04
N GLY A 185 18.77 10.94 2.71
CA GLY A 185 19.06 9.82 1.82
C GLY A 185 20.51 9.36 1.93
N PHE A 186 20.77 8.12 1.48
CA PHE A 186 22.10 7.53 1.46
C PHE A 186 22.92 8.07 0.29
N GLY A 187 23.54 9.23 0.49
CA GLY A 187 24.36 9.91 -0.50
C GLY A 187 25.81 10.04 -0.05
N PHE A 188 26.75 9.29 -0.68
CA PHE A 188 28.17 9.35 -0.39
C PHE A 188 29.01 9.21 -1.66
N ALA A 189 30.06 10.03 -1.77
CA ALA A 189 31.06 9.95 -2.83
C ALA A 189 32.30 9.22 -2.31
N PRO A 190 32.78 8.15 -2.98
CA PRO A 190 34.01 7.47 -2.60
C PRO A 190 35.22 8.25 -3.13
N TYR A 191 36.18 8.54 -2.27
CA TYR A 191 37.45 9.16 -2.64
C TYR A 191 38.57 8.70 -1.70
N GLN A 192 39.66 8.20 -2.23
CA GLN A 192 40.85 7.74 -1.49
C GLN A 192 40.51 6.78 -0.33
N GLY A 193 39.63 5.80 -0.57
CA GLY A 193 39.20 4.82 0.43
C GLY A 193 38.30 5.36 1.54
N LYS A 194 37.78 6.57 1.41
CA LYS A 194 36.84 7.21 2.36
C LYS A 194 35.52 7.56 1.70
N TRP A 195 34.46 7.64 2.50
CA TRP A 195 33.15 8.09 2.08
C TRP A 195 32.95 9.57 2.44
N HIS A 196 32.68 10.40 1.46
CA HIS A 196 32.36 11.81 1.64
C HIS A 196 30.87 12.00 1.53
N ARG A 197 30.22 12.47 2.62
CA ARG A 197 28.78 12.69 2.68
C ARG A 197 28.36 13.74 1.65
N ILE A 198 27.28 13.44 0.91
CA ILE A 198 26.59 14.39 0.03
C ILE A 198 25.39 14.91 0.80
N ALA A 199 25.34 16.24 1.02
CA ALA A 199 24.20 16.88 1.66
C ALA A 199 22.93 16.69 0.86
N GLN A 200 21.82 16.40 1.53
CA GLN A 200 20.51 16.19 0.93
C GLN A 200 19.72 17.50 1.05
N LEU A 201 19.57 18.22 -0.04
CA LEU A 201 19.03 19.59 -0.09
C LEU A 201 17.57 19.65 -0.54
N GLY A 202 17.06 18.59 -1.18
CA GLY A 202 15.68 18.45 -1.57
C GLY A 202 14.76 18.17 -0.39
N SER A 203 13.51 17.92 -0.64
CA SER A 203 12.46 17.64 0.35
C SER A 203 11.62 16.41 -0.03
N VAL A 204 10.47 16.24 0.63
CA VAL A 204 9.45 15.26 0.28
C VAL A 204 8.15 15.99 0.00
N LYS A 205 7.51 15.64 -1.13
CA LYS A 205 6.17 16.12 -1.50
C LYS A 205 5.21 14.95 -1.54
N ILE A 206 4.12 15.07 -0.80
CA ILE A 206 3.07 14.06 -0.67
C ILE A 206 1.76 14.68 -1.13
N GLY A 207 1.12 14.06 -2.11
CA GLY A 207 -0.18 14.48 -2.64
C GLY A 207 -1.34 14.20 -1.69
N ASP A 208 -2.56 14.33 -2.21
CA ASP A 208 -3.80 14.11 -1.48
C ASP A 208 -4.12 12.62 -1.27
N ASP A 209 -4.90 12.31 -0.21
CA ASP A 209 -5.40 10.96 0.08
C ASP A 209 -4.31 9.88 0.25
N VAL A 210 -3.06 10.27 0.50
CA VAL A 210 -1.95 9.34 0.70
C VAL A 210 -2.01 8.70 2.08
N ARG A 211 -1.74 7.38 2.14
CA ARG A 211 -1.64 6.64 3.40
C ARG A 211 -0.26 6.00 3.55
N ILE A 212 0.38 6.20 4.70
CA ILE A 212 1.70 5.65 5.02
C ILE A 212 1.61 4.91 6.33
N GLY A 213 1.98 3.63 6.29
CA GLY A 213 1.99 2.73 7.45
C GLY A 213 3.01 3.12 8.52
N SER A 214 3.07 2.33 9.56
CA SER A 214 3.98 2.54 10.70
C SER A 214 5.42 2.13 10.39
N ASN A 215 6.38 2.80 11.03
CA ASN A 215 7.82 2.50 10.91
C ASN A 215 8.33 2.56 9.46
N CYS A 216 7.77 3.44 8.65
CA CYS A 216 8.28 3.72 7.32
C CYS A 216 9.34 4.82 7.36
N SER A 217 10.23 4.82 6.36
CA SER A 217 11.16 5.91 6.12
C SER A 217 11.03 6.37 4.67
N ILE A 218 10.73 7.66 4.49
CA ILE A 218 10.65 8.31 3.19
C ILE A 218 11.75 9.36 3.15
N ASP A 219 12.82 9.09 2.42
CA ASP A 219 13.97 9.96 2.39
C ASP A 219 13.73 11.20 1.52
N ARG A 220 14.31 12.32 1.92
CA ARG A 220 14.32 13.54 1.11
C ARG A 220 15.20 13.37 -0.12
N GLY A 221 14.92 14.12 -1.15
CA GLY A 221 15.75 14.10 -2.34
C GLY A 221 17.12 14.76 -2.12
N ALA A 222 18.06 14.40 -2.96
CA ALA A 222 19.42 14.97 -2.90
C ALA A 222 19.45 16.45 -3.33
N LEU A 223 18.91 16.76 -4.50
CA LEU A 223 18.73 18.12 -5.03
C LEU A 223 17.26 18.40 -5.32
N ASP A 224 16.61 17.48 -6.06
CA ASP A 224 15.18 17.51 -6.32
C ASP A 224 14.42 16.76 -5.21
N ASP A 225 13.09 16.82 -5.22
CA ASP A 225 12.26 16.21 -4.19
C ASP A 225 11.98 14.71 -4.43
N THR A 226 11.74 13.97 -3.36
CA THR A 226 11.04 12.69 -3.39
C THR A 226 9.53 12.96 -3.45
N ILE A 227 8.79 12.27 -4.33
CA ILE A 227 7.40 12.59 -4.64
C ILE A 227 6.51 11.36 -4.49
N LEU A 228 5.44 11.49 -3.72
CA LEU A 228 4.32 10.56 -3.66
C LEU A 228 3.09 11.28 -4.23
N GLU A 229 2.55 10.82 -5.37
CA GLU A 229 1.34 11.40 -5.96
C GLU A 229 0.08 10.99 -5.19
N ASP A 230 -1.09 11.54 -5.58
CA ASP A 230 -2.37 11.36 -4.91
C ASP A 230 -2.77 9.88 -4.80
N GLY A 231 -3.41 9.51 -3.69
CA GLY A 231 -3.97 8.18 -3.47
C GLY A 231 -2.95 7.06 -3.32
N VAL A 232 -1.66 7.36 -3.19
CA VAL A 232 -0.62 6.34 -2.91
C VAL A 232 -0.86 5.73 -1.54
N ILE A 233 -0.82 4.40 -1.46
CA ILE A 233 -0.93 3.67 -0.20
C ILE A 233 0.32 2.84 0.06
N ILE A 234 0.92 3.05 1.22
CA ILE A 234 2.15 2.40 1.67
C ILE A 234 1.88 1.70 2.99
N ASP A 235 2.15 0.41 3.06
CA ASP A 235 2.02 -0.40 4.27
C ASP A 235 3.24 -0.23 5.19
N ASN A 236 3.27 -0.95 6.29
CA ASN A 236 4.28 -0.80 7.35
C ASN A 236 5.69 -1.22 6.91
N LEU A 237 6.73 -0.62 7.53
CA LEU A 237 8.14 -1.02 7.35
C LEU A 237 8.65 -0.85 5.91
N VAL A 238 8.14 0.12 5.17
CA VAL A 238 8.59 0.40 3.80
C VAL A 238 9.67 1.48 3.82
N GLN A 239 10.73 1.28 3.02
CA GLN A 239 11.77 2.26 2.75
C GLN A 239 11.60 2.84 1.34
N ILE A 240 11.43 4.14 1.25
CA ILE A 240 11.47 4.91 0.00
C ILE A 240 12.70 5.80 0.05
N ALA A 241 13.66 5.52 -0.82
CA ALA A 241 14.92 6.26 -0.85
C ALA A 241 14.79 7.61 -1.59
N HIS A 242 15.86 8.39 -1.55
CA HIS A 242 15.92 9.75 -2.09
C HIS A 242 15.54 9.83 -3.58
N ASN A 243 14.87 10.89 -3.98
CA ASN A 243 14.50 11.19 -5.38
C ASN A 243 13.58 10.14 -6.04
N VAL A 244 12.96 9.25 -5.27
CA VAL A 244 11.95 8.32 -5.79
C VAL A 244 10.69 9.09 -6.13
N LYS A 245 10.05 8.73 -7.25
CA LYS A 245 8.75 9.27 -7.67
C LYS A 245 7.75 8.12 -7.78
N ILE A 246 6.62 8.22 -7.08
CA ILE A 246 5.57 7.20 -7.07
C ILE A 246 4.30 7.80 -7.62
N GLY A 247 3.82 7.25 -8.74
CA GLY A 247 2.62 7.69 -9.44
C GLY A 247 1.33 7.35 -8.67
N ALA A 248 0.28 8.10 -8.97
CA ALA A 248 -1.00 8.09 -8.28
C ALA A 248 -1.62 6.69 -8.16
N ASN A 249 -2.32 6.46 -7.04
CA ASN A 249 -3.03 5.20 -6.73
C ASN A 249 -2.14 3.95 -6.71
N THR A 250 -0.83 4.09 -6.57
CA THR A 250 0.08 2.96 -6.43
C THR A 250 0.06 2.42 -5.00
N ALA A 251 0.02 1.09 -4.88
CA ALA A 251 -0.04 0.37 -3.61
C ALA A 251 1.27 -0.39 -3.36
N ILE A 252 1.88 -0.19 -2.19
CA ILE A 252 3.13 -0.83 -1.78
C ILE A 252 2.90 -1.54 -0.45
N ALA A 253 2.93 -2.87 -0.47
CA ALA A 253 2.76 -3.68 0.74
C ALA A 253 4.02 -3.68 1.62
N ALA A 254 3.88 -4.23 2.82
CA ALA A 254 4.87 -4.15 3.88
C ALA A 254 6.26 -4.68 3.49
N LYS A 255 7.29 -4.08 4.11
CA LYS A 255 8.71 -4.46 3.99
C LYS A 255 9.29 -4.30 2.60
N CYS A 256 8.67 -3.52 1.70
CA CYS A 256 9.28 -3.19 0.42
C CYS A 256 10.39 -2.14 0.58
N GLY A 257 11.41 -2.25 -0.28
CA GLY A 257 12.48 -1.26 -0.38
C GLY A 257 12.60 -0.74 -1.81
N ILE A 258 12.46 0.57 -1.99
CA ILE A 258 12.60 1.25 -3.28
C ILE A 258 13.86 2.10 -3.25
N ALA A 259 14.86 1.72 -4.04
CA ALA A 259 16.14 2.43 -4.09
C ALA A 259 16.06 3.76 -4.86
N GLY A 260 17.03 4.63 -4.60
CA GLY A 260 17.02 6.02 -5.01
C GLY A 260 16.86 6.27 -6.51
N SER A 261 16.26 7.39 -6.85
CA SER A 261 16.03 7.88 -8.22
C SER A 261 15.21 6.93 -9.11
N THR A 262 14.41 6.04 -8.50
CA THR A 262 13.48 5.17 -9.21
C THR A 262 12.16 5.91 -9.45
N THR A 263 11.61 5.77 -10.65
CA THR A 263 10.27 6.28 -10.99
C THR A 263 9.31 5.11 -11.14
N ILE A 264 8.23 5.11 -10.38
CA ILE A 264 7.14 4.14 -10.43
C ILE A 264 5.90 4.83 -11.01
N GLY A 265 5.29 4.22 -12.01
CA GLY A 265 4.07 4.71 -12.64
C GLY A 265 2.84 4.63 -11.74
N LYS A 266 1.68 4.98 -12.32
CA LYS A 266 0.37 5.00 -11.65
C LYS A 266 -0.23 3.60 -11.56
N ASN A 267 -1.11 3.39 -10.55
CA ASN A 267 -1.89 2.15 -10.39
C ASN A 267 -1.02 0.87 -10.31
N CYS A 268 0.22 0.98 -9.86
CA CYS A 268 1.09 -0.16 -9.64
C CYS A 268 0.76 -0.86 -8.31
N ILE A 269 1.09 -2.14 -8.22
CA ILE A 269 0.92 -2.94 -7.00
C ILE A 269 2.21 -3.69 -6.69
N PHE A 270 2.81 -3.41 -5.54
CA PHE A 270 3.95 -4.15 -5.02
C PHE A 270 3.49 -5.01 -3.85
N ALA A 271 3.54 -6.32 -3.99
CA ALA A 271 3.29 -7.23 -2.88
C ALA A 271 4.46 -7.19 -1.87
N GLY A 272 4.26 -7.78 -0.69
CA GLY A 272 5.20 -7.63 0.43
C GLY A 272 6.63 -8.05 0.15
N ALA A 273 7.57 -7.38 0.80
CA ALA A 273 9.00 -7.66 0.80
C ALA A 273 9.66 -7.59 -0.60
N CYS A 274 9.16 -6.76 -1.50
CA CYS A 274 9.79 -6.51 -2.79
C CYS A 274 10.98 -5.57 -2.64
N GLY A 275 12.04 -5.83 -3.43
CA GLY A 275 13.18 -4.94 -3.59
C GLY A 275 13.23 -4.34 -4.99
N VAL A 276 13.50 -3.05 -5.10
CA VAL A 276 13.63 -2.35 -6.40
C VAL A 276 14.96 -1.63 -6.44
N VAL A 277 15.78 -1.91 -7.46
CA VAL A 277 17.07 -1.22 -7.65
C VAL A 277 16.87 0.24 -8.06
N GLY A 278 17.88 1.06 -7.82
CA GLY A 278 17.85 2.48 -8.16
C GLY A 278 17.92 2.79 -9.65
N HIS A 279 17.53 4.02 -9.99
CA HIS A 279 17.64 4.61 -11.34
C HIS A 279 16.90 3.85 -12.46
N ILE A 280 15.78 3.21 -12.13
CA ILE A 280 14.93 2.52 -13.10
C ILE A 280 13.56 3.17 -13.20
N ASN A 281 12.86 2.85 -14.31
CA ASN A 281 11.49 3.28 -14.55
C ASN A 281 10.56 2.08 -14.61
N ILE A 282 9.42 2.16 -13.93
CA ILE A 282 8.38 1.14 -13.92
C ILE A 282 7.11 1.77 -14.49
N ALA A 283 6.58 1.17 -15.56
CA ALA A 283 5.38 1.66 -16.24
C ALA A 283 4.14 1.58 -15.37
N ASP A 284 3.08 2.30 -15.76
CA ASP A 284 1.78 2.26 -15.12
C ASP A 284 1.19 0.84 -15.09
N GLY A 285 0.42 0.51 -14.06
CA GLY A 285 -0.35 -0.73 -13.95
C GLY A 285 0.49 -2.00 -13.76
N VAL A 286 1.77 -1.89 -13.45
CA VAL A 286 2.65 -3.02 -13.16
C VAL A 286 2.32 -3.62 -11.79
N LYS A 287 2.27 -4.96 -11.73
CA LYS A 287 2.06 -5.72 -10.49
C LYS A 287 3.30 -6.57 -10.20
N ILE A 288 3.89 -6.39 -9.04
CA ILE A 288 5.06 -7.16 -8.58
C ILE A 288 4.63 -8.12 -7.48
N THR A 289 4.90 -9.41 -7.67
CA THR A 289 4.56 -10.45 -6.67
C THR A 289 5.52 -10.41 -5.48
N GLY A 290 5.08 -10.99 -4.34
CA GLY A 290 5.84 -10.92 -3.09
C GLY A 290 7.27 -11.46 -3.18
N MET A 291 8.17 -10.84 -2.40
CA MET A 291 9.60 -11.17 -2.31
C MET A 291 10.35 -11.09 -3.65
N SER A 292 9.81 -10.34 -4.61
CA SER A 292 10.47 -10.16 -5.91
C SER A 292 11.54 -9.08 -5.86
N MET A 293 12.64 -9.30 -6.59
CA MET A 293 13.69 -8.33 -6.84
C MET A 293 13.57 -7.77 -8.26
N VAL A 294 13.31 -6.47 -8.39
CA VAL A 294 13.23 -5.76 -9.68
C VAL A 294 14.59 -5.15 -9.97
N THR A 295 15.28 -5.68 -10.97
CA THR A 295 16.68 -5.32 -11.29
C THR A 295 16.83 -4.46 -12.56
N LYS A 296 15.73 -4.17 -13.27
CA LYS A 296 15.72 -3.38 -14.51
C LYS A 296 14.39 -2.69 -14.73
N SER A 297 14.36 -1.68 -15.57
CA SER A 297 13.13 -0.99 -15.96
C SER A 297 12.10 -1.94 -16.56
N ILE A 298 10.82 -1.66 -16.29
CA ILE A 298 9.67 -2.40 -16.80
C ILE A 298 8.84 -1.41 -17.62
N SER A 299 8.77 -1.62 -18.94
CA SER A 299 8.13 -0.69 -19.88
C SER A 299 6.67 -1.03 -20.21
N THR A 300 6.17 -2.20 -19.82
CA THR A 300 4.81 -2.66 -20.16
C THR A 300 4.04 -3.04 -18.91
N PRO A 301 2.73 -2.70 -18.84
CA PRO A 301 1.85 -3.20 -17.78
C PRO A 301 1.84 -4.73 -17.74
N GLY A 302 1.67 -5.31 -16.56
CA GLY A 302 1.63 -6.76 -16.40
C GLY A 302 1.97 -7.21 -15.00
N SER A 303 1.95 -8.51 -14.77
CA SER A 303 2.35 -9.13 -13.50
C SER A 303 3.74 -9.75 -13.64
N TYR A 304 4.64 -9.39 -12.73
CA TYR A 304 6.05 -9.80 -12.75
C TYR A 304 6.42 -10.47 -11.44
N SER A 305 7.25 -11.50 -11.56
CA SER A 305 7.73 -12.29 -10.42
C SER A 305 9.22 -12.56 -10.54
N SER A 306 9.88 -12.67 -9.42
CA SER A 306 11.26 -13.19 -9.34
C SER A 306 11.43 -14.03 -8.07
N GLY A 307 12.60 -14.67 -7.95
CA GLY A 307 12.90 -15.55 -6.83
C GLY A 307 12.58 -17.02 -7.14
N THR A 308 12.88 -17.88 -6.18
CA THR A 308 12.67 -19.33 -6.28
C THR A 308 11.32 -19.71 -5.65
N MET A 309 10.61 -20.67 -6.26
CA MET A 309 9.41 -21.23 -5.67
C MET A 309 9.74 -21.97 -4.36
N MET A 310 8.78 -21.98 -3.44
CA MET A 310 8.88 -22.78 -2.22
C MET A 310 8.83 -24.26 -2.59
N LEU A 311 9.80 -25.02 -2.09
CA LEU A 311 9.90 -26.46 -2.20
C LEU A 311 10.09 -27.06 -0.81
N GLU A 312 9.81 -28.36 -0.65
CA GLU A 312 10.22 -29.09 0.53
C GLU A 312 11.76 -29.00 0.68
N SER A 313 12.29 -28.87 1.91
CA SER A 313 13.70 -28.54 2.18
C SER A 313 14.70 -29.46 1.50
N SER A 314 14.43 -30.77 1.43
CA SER A 314 15.30 -31.74 0.77
C SER A 314 15.32 -31.54 -0.74
N GLN A 315 14.19 -31.22 -1.34
CA GLN A 315 14.06 -30.92 -2.77
C GLN A 315 14.72 -29.57 -3.09
N TRP A 316 14.53 -28.55 -2.23
CA TRP A 316 15.14 -27.24 -2.42
C TRP A 316 16.67 -27.32 -2.41
N LYS A 317 17.28 -28.07 -1.47
CA LYS A 317 18.74 -28.29 -1.41
C LYS A 317 19.27 -28.92 -2.69
N LYS A 318 18.56 -29.92 -3.24
CA LYS A 318 18.92 -30.54 -4.52
C LYS A 318 18.84 -29.58 -5.70
N ALA A 319 17.74 -28.77 -5.73
CA ALA A 319 17.54 -27.75 -6.76
C ALA A 319 18.63 -26.67 -6.70
N ALA A 320 19.00 -26.20 -5.50
CA ALA A 320 20.05 -25.20 -5.30
C ALA A 320 21.44 -25.68 -5.78
N VAL A 321 21.78 -26.96 -5.52
CA VAL A 321 23.04 -27.57 -6.03
C VAL A 321 23.01 -27.63 -7.56
N ARG A 322 21.89 -28.04 -8.17
CA ARG A 322 21.75 -28.08 -9.63
C ARG A 322 21.81 -26.68 -10.24
N PHE A 323 21.22 -25.68 -9.62
CA PHE A 323 21.32 -24.30 -10.07
C PHE A 323 22.74 -23.79 -10.09
N LYS A 324 23.55 -24.10 -9.03
CA LYS A 324 25.00 -23.80 -9.03
C LYS A 324 25.74 -24.51 -10.17
N GLN A 325 25.43 -25.78 -10.42
CA GLN A 325 26.07 -26.55 -11.51
C GLN A 325 25.73 -25.99 -12.90
N LEU A 326 24.57 -25.36 -13.09
CA LEU A 326 24.19 -24.72 -14.36
C LEU A 326 25.20 -23.64 -14.80
N ALA A 327 25.89 -22.98 -13.85
CA ALA A 327 26.91 -21.98 -14.16
C ALA A 327 28.11 -22.59 -14.93
N ASP A 328 28.39 -23.86 -14.71
CA ASP A 328 29.53 -24.60 -15.31
C ASP A 328 29.12 -25.31 -16.62
N VAL A 329 27.83 -25.30 -16.99
CA VAL A 329 27.32 -25.95 -18.21
C VAL A 329 27.49 -25.03 -19.40
N PRO A 330 28.28 -25.43 -20.43
CA PRO A 330 28.49 -24.61 -21.62
C PRO A 330 27.26 -24.67 -22.57
N LEU A 331 26.13 -24.12 -22.14
CA LEU A 331 24.84 -24.18 -22.83
C LEU A 331 24.93 -23.77 -24.30
N THR A 332 25.65 -22.69 -24.60
CA THR A 332 25.83 -22.22 -25.99
C THR A 332 26.56 -23.26 -26.87
N GLN A 333 27.56 -23.97 -26.34
CA GLN A 333 28.25 -25.01 -27.06
C GLN A 333 27.39 -26.28 -27.23
N MET A 334 26.56 -26.59 -26.23
CA MET A 334 25.60 -27.69 -26.31
C MET A 334 24.52 -27.43 -27.36
N MET A 335 23.96 -26.20 -27.38
CA MET A 335 22.99 -25.83 -28.41
C MET A 335 23.58 -25.93 -29.81
N LYS A 336 24.80 -25.40 -30.02
CA LYS A 336 25.48 -25.52 -31.31
C LYS A 336 25.69 -26.98 -31.74
N LYS A 337 26.07 -27.87 -30.81
CA LYS A 337 26.19 -29.31 -31.10
C LYS A 337 24.86 -29.96 -31.44
N ILE A 338 23.77 -29.52 -30.79
CA ILE A 338 22.43 -30.02 -31.11
C ILE A 338 22.05 -29.63 -32.55
N ASP A 339 22.25 -28.36 -32.93
CA ASP A 339 21.98 -27.85 -34.27
C ASP A 339 22.83 -28.58 -35.33
N ASP A 340 24.15 -28.82 -35.06
CA ASP A 340 25.03 -29.56 -35.93
C ASP A 340 24.54 -31.02 -36.12
N ILE A 341 24.11 -31.69 -35.05
CA ILE A 341 23.55 -33.05 -35.09
C ILE A 341 22.24 -33.07 -35.89
N GLN A 342 21.40 -32.10 -35.69
CA GLN A 342 20.12 -31.99 -36.41
C GLN A 342 20.31 -31.82 -37.90
N THR A 343 21.27 -30.99 -38.32
CA THR A 343 21.69 -30.81 -39.70
C THR A 343 22.26 -32.10 -40.31
N GLN A 344 23.06 -32.88 -39.56
CA GLN A 344 23.57 -34.17 -40.01
C GLN A 344 22.46 -35.21 -40.20
N ILE A 345 21.46 -35.25 -39.30
CA ILE A 345 20.30 -36.15 -39.44
C ILE A 345 19.50 -35.82 -40.70
N GLU A 346 19.20 -34.56 -40.94
CA GLU A 346 18.48 -34.09 -42.13
C GLU A 346 19.22 -34.46 -43.43
N SER A 347 20.55 -34.33 -43.44
CA SER A 347 21.39 -34.73 -44.57
C SER A 347 21.35 -36.24 -44.80
N LEU A 348 21.42 -37.05 -43.74
CA LEU A 348 21.32 -38.51 -43.83
C LEU A 348 19.92 -38.95 -44.31
N GLU A 349 18.88 -38.37 -43.83
CA GLU A 349 17.49 -38.64 -44.27
C GLU A 349 17.29 -38.33 -45.78
N SER A 350 17.83 -37.18 -46.21
CA SER A 350 17.77 -36.81 -47.65
C SER A 350 18.54 -37.80 -48.52
N THR A 351 19.70 -38.26 -48.09
CA THR A 351 20.52 -39.26 -48.80
C THR A 351 19.83 -40.62 -48.84
N LEU A 352 19.11 -41.01 -47.79
CA LEU A 352 18.33 -42.26 -47.75
C LEU A 352 17.09 -42.22 -48.62
N LYS A 353 16.41 -41.05 -48.76
CA LYS A 353 15.30 -40.84 -49.67
C LYS A 353 15.69 -40.89 -51.16
N LEU A 354 16.95 -40.48 -51.47
CA LEU A 354 17.49 -40.54 -52.83
C LEU A 354 17.97 -41.95 -53.25
N ARG A 355 18.05 -42.90 -52.31
CA ARG A 355 18.44 -44.30 -52.57
C ARG A 355 17.28 -45.29 -52.66
N LYS A 356 16.03 -44.79 -52.49
CA LYS A 356 14.80 -45.52 -52.76
C LYS A 356 14.18 -45.05 -54.08
#